data_9284e9d3788e41313a79ffbbbd7558af
#
_entry.id   9284e9d3788e41313a79ffbbbd7558af
#
_cell.length_a   1.000
_cell.length_b   1.000
_cell.length_c   1.000
_cell.angle_alpha   90.00
_cell.angle_beta   90.00
_cell.angle_gamma   90.00
#
_symmetry.space_group_name_H-M   'P 1'
#
loop_
_entity.id
_entity.type
_entity.pdbx_description
1 polymer ?
#
loop_
_entity_poly.entity_id
_entity_poly.type
_entity_poly.pdbx_seq_one_letter_code
_entity_poly.pdbx_strand_id
1 'polypeptide(L)'
;MAAGSEQGRVADWFTAPNQPNHRRYEALRAFYVDGLTHAQAAEKFGYTRWGMVNLVREHRAGTLELFAPPRKPGPPPGVAPTKDRARGRVIALRRQGLSTYEISAQLATEGTPLNRTGVAEILTEEGFGRLLRHPEPEASINPATPGRDTRLPRTGRLDWKRWPATVETGKAGLLLLIPDLIELDLPALVKSAGYPGTQVVPAVSWLLSLLALKLTRTRRVSHVDDLLLADPAASLFAGLSVLPKKSALTDYSYRTSHQHQRAFLAALDTAMIHGGLATPSDAIFDLDFHAVMHWGTDPVLEKHYVPKRSQRARSVLTFFAQDSGTHNLVYANADLTKTSSTREVIAFCDHWKTVSGADPAMLIMDQKVANQAVLAELNDRGIKFLTLRMRSPALLTQINALTNADYKTVTLNRPGRFNRPRVHETTDARLTNYPAEVRQLIVTGLGRDAPTVIITNEYDLPIKALIEHYARRMRIEQRLAEIIQAFCADALSSTVNLNVDLDIMLCVLAQALTAALRSRFPGYAAVTPDTLQRRFLETSGKIITSDRTITVRLDRRAYAPALRQADLPNDTIVPWWGNRTLRYEIS
;
A
#
# COMPACT_ATOMS: atom_id res chain seq x y z
N MET A 1 -24.13 44.05 -15.98
CA MET A 1 -24.49 44.40 -14.57
C MET A 1 -24.08 43.34 -13.52
N ALA A 2 -23.06 42.52 -13.77
CA ALA A 2 -22.60 41.50 -12.81
C ALA A 2 -21.27 41.81 -12.10
N ALA A 3 -20.51 42.80 -12.57
CA ALA A 3 -19.20 43.14 -11.99
C ALA A 3 -19.28 43.98 -10.68
N GLY A 4 -20.41 44.68 -10.43
CA GLY A 4 -20.58 45.48 -9.21
C GLY A 4 -20.87 44.67 -7.94
N SER A 5 -21.29 43.41 -8.06
CA SER A 5 -21.65 42.55 -6.89
C SER A 5 -20.45 41.79 -6.31
N GLU A 6 -19.39 41.59 -7.08
CA GLU A 6 -18.19 40.89 -6.63
C GLU A 6 -17.21 41.82 -5.91
N GLN A 7 -17.00 43.02 -6.43
CA GLN A 7 -16.23 44.06 -5.77
C GLN A 7 -16.84 44.49 -4.44
N GLY A 8 -18.18 44.56 -4.34
CA GLY A 8 -18.88 44.85 -3.08
C GLY A 8 -18.60 43.79 -2.00
N ARG A 9 -18.67 42.49 -2.35
CA ARG A 9 -18.37 41.37 -1.41
C ARG A 9 -16.91 41.31 -0.99
N VAL A 10 -15.99 41.72 -1.83
CA VAL A 10 -14.56 41.79 -1.50
C VAL A 10 -14.28 42.99 -0.58
N ALA A 11 -14.98 44.11 -0.77
CA ALA A 11 -14.88 45.27 0.10
C ALA A 11 -15.43 45.02 1.52
N ASP A 12 -16.49 44.21 1.64
CA ASP A 12 -17.06 43.82 2.93
C ASP A 12 -16.06 43.04 3.82
N TRP A 13 -15.11 42.31 3.22
CA TRP A 13 -14.07 41.67 3.99
C TRP A 13 -13.21 42.66 4.79
N PHE A 14 -12.95 43.84 4.27
CA PHE A 14 -12.19 44.91 4.93
C PHE A 14 -13.03 45.81 5.80
N THR A 15 -14.31 46.03 5.47
CA THR A 15 -15.18 46.96 6.15
C THR A 15 -16.02 46.34 7.27
N ALA A 16 -16.28 45.03 7.20
CA ALA A 16 -17.04 44.25 8.18
C ALA A 16 -16.28 42.99 8.62
N PRO A 17 -15.10 43.11 9.26
CA PRO A 17 -14.25 41.99 9.61
C PRO A 17 -14.90 41.05 10.63
N ASN A 18 -15.06 39.78 10.26
CA ASN A 18 -15.70 38.73 11.08
C ASN A 18 -14.75 38.06 12.09
N GLN A 19 -13.42 38.09 11.82
CA GLN A 19 -12.45 37.49 12.73
C GLN A 19 -11.97 38.47 13.81
N PRO A 20 -11.82 38.05 15.07
CA PRO A 20 -11.46 38.96 16.17
C PRO A 20 -10.16 39.74 15.93
N ASN A 21 -9.11 39.12 15.46
CA ASN A 21 -7.82 39.79 15.20
C ASN A 21 -7.89 40.71 13.97
N HIS A 22 -8.64 40.35 12.94
CA HIS A 22 -8.88 41.19 11.78
C HIS A 22 -9.68 42.45 12.21
N ARG A 23 -10.72 42.28 13.00
CA ARG A 23 -11.49 43.40 13.55
C ARG A 23 -10.65 44.34 14.43
N ARG A 24 -9.74 43.79 15.26
CA ARG A 24 -8.79 44.58 16.06
C ARG A 24 -7.83 45.38 15.16
N TYR A 25 -7.32 44.73 14.12
CA TYR A 25 -6.42 45.38 13.15
C TYR A 25 -7.11 46.53 12.43
N GLU A 26 -8.30 46.31 11.88
CA GLU A 26 -9.03 47.34 11.13
C GLU A 26 -9.48 48.49 12.06
N ALA A 27 -9.86 48.23 13.30
CA ALA A 27 -10.16 49.26 14.28
C ALA A 27 -8.95 50.12 14.64
N LEU A 28 -7.77 49.53 14.79
CA LEU A 28 -6.53 50.27 15.02
C LEU A 28 -6.09 51.02 13.76
N ARG A 29 -6.23 50.45 12.56
CA ARG A 29 -5.95 51.12 11.30
C ARG A 29 -6.82 52.35 11.13
N ALA A 30 -8.12 52.22 11.40
CA ALA A 30 -9.05 53.34 11.32
C ALA A 30 -8.67 54.47 12.28
N PHE A 31 -8.21 54.11 13.51
CA PHE A 31 -7.74 55.11 14.46
C PHE A 31 -6.42 55.76 14.06
N TYR A 32 -5.39 55.00 13.69
CA TYR A 32 -4.05 55.54 13.41
C TYR A 32 -3.87 56.10 12.01
N VAL A 33 -4.51 55.52 10.99
CA VAL A 33 -4.33 55.85 9.59
C VAL A 33 -5.47 56.70 9.05
N ASP A 34 -6.73 56.29 9.34
CA ASP A 34 -7.91 57.01 8.83
C ASP A 34 -8.29 58.21 9.73
N GLY A 35 -7.59 58.41 10.87
CA GLY A 35 -7.78 59.56 11.76
C GLY A 35 -9.08 59.56 12.57
N LEU A 36 -9.76 58.41 12.70
CA LEU A 36 -10.99 58.37 13.46
C LEU A 36 -10.73 58.51 14.97
N THR A 37 -11.65 59.20 15.68
CA THR A 37 -11.59 59.24 17.14
C THR A 37 -11.92 57.89 17.76
N HIS A 38 -11.54 57.67 19.03
CA HIS A 38 -11.85 56.42 19.75
C HIS A 38 -13.36 56.10 19.73
N ALA A 39 -14.24 57.14 19.76
CA ALA A 39 -15.68 56.93 19.71
C ALA A 39 -16.14 56.45 18.33
N GLN A 40 -15.65 57.06 17.27
CA GLN A 40 -16.02 56.73 15.90
C GLN A 40 -15.45 55.35 15.47
N ALA A 41 -14.22 55.01 15.86
CA ALA A 41 -13.65 53.70 15.59
C ALA A 41 -14.38 52.61 16.43
N ALA A 42 -14.75 52.89 17.66
CA ALA A 42 -15.52 51.98 18.49
C ALA A 42 -16.89 51.68 17.87
N GLU A 43 -17.61 52.71 17.45
CA GLU A 43 -18.92 52.57 16.79
C GLU A 43 -18.84 51.76 15.50
N LYS A 44 -17.88 52.10 14.64
CA LYS A 44 -17.69 51.44 13.35
C LYS A 44 -17.38 49.94 13.45
N PHE A 45 -16.60 49.52 14.45
CA PHE A 45 -16.13 48.13 14.58
C PHE A 45 -16.78 47.39 15.76
N GLY A 46 -17.86 47.93 16.36
CA GLY A 46 -18.63 47.26 17.40
C GLY A 46 -17.89 47.11 18.74
N TYR A 47 -17.06 48.09 19.11
CA TYR A 47 -16.42 48.18 20.42
C TYR A 47 -17.14 49.19 21.30
N THR A 48 -16.97 49.05 22.62
CA THR A 48 -17.26 50.16 23.51
C THR A 48 -16.13 51.21 23.40
N ARG A 49 -16.43 52.48 23.69
CA ARG A 49 -15.41 53.53 23.71
C ARG A 49 -14.23 53.15 24.61
N TRP A 50 -14.51 52.54 25.75
CA TRP A 50 -13.48 52.07 26.69
C TRP A 50 -12.67 50.88 26.11
N GLY A 51 -13.34 49.97 25.45
CA GLY A 51 -12.70 48.84 24.74
C GLY A 51 -11.73 49.32 23.66
N MET A 52 -12.09 50.36 22.89
CA MET A 52 -11.20 50.95 21.89
C MET A 52 -10.00 51.66 22.52
N VAL A 53 -10.18 52.39 23.63
CA VAL A 53 -9.09 53.01 24.39
C VAL A 53 -8.11 51.93 24.90
N ASN A 54 -8.62 50.84 25.44
CA ASN A 54 -7.79 49.73 25.90
C ASN A 54 -7.01 49.08 24.73
N LEU A 55 -7.66 48.83 23.59
CA LEU A 55 -7.04 48.27 22.40
C LEU A 55 -5.88 49.12 21.90
N VAL A 56 -6.04 50.47 21.87
CA VAL A 56 -4.97 51.42 21.53
C VAL A 56 -3.85 51.40 22.57
N ARG A 57 -4.18 51.29 23.86
CA ARG A 57 -3.18 51.19 24.94
C ARG A 57 -2.36 49.92 24.84
N GLU A 58 -3.00 48.79 24.65
CA GLU A 58 -2.34 47.48 24.48
C GLU A 58 -1.43 47.45 23.24
N HIS A 59 -1.89 48.03 22.12
CA HIS A 59 -1.08 48.19 20.94
C HIS A 59 0.16 49.08 21.18
N ARG A 60 0.01 50.21 21.86
CA ARG A 60 1.13 51.09 22.22
C ARG A 60 2.12 50.44 23.19
N ALA A 61 1.63 49.58 24.07
CA ALA A 61 2.45 48.85 25.02
C ALA A 61 3.17 47.65 24.39
N GLY A 62 2.91 47.32 23.10
CA GLY A 62 3.49 46.16 22.41
C GLY A 62 2.98 44.81 22.94
N THR A 63 1.89 44.81 23.73
CA THR A 63 1.34 43.60 24.34
C THR A 63 0.24 42.96 23.49
N LEU A 64 -0.15 43.60 22.39
CA LEU A 64 -1.19 43.14 21.49
C LEU A 64 -0.60 42.38 20.31
N GLU A 65 -0.74 41.05 20.28
CA GLU A 65 -0.38 40.22 19.12
C GLU A 65 -1.54 40.16 18.13
N LEU A 66 -1.50 41.01 17.10
CA LEU A 66 -2.49 41.00 16.00
C LEU A 66 -2.20 39.88 14.98
N PHE A 67 -0.96 39.71 14.68
CA PHE A 67 -0.46 38.67 13.79
C PHE A 67 0.42 37.76 14.67
N ALA A 68 -0.06 36.56 14.95
CA ALA A 68 0.77 35.57 15.60
C ALA A 68 2.04 35.39 14.73
N PRO A 69 3.26 35.51 15.29
CA PRO A 69 4.46 35.11 14.57
C PRO A 69 4.22 33.69 14.04
N PRO A 70 4.72 33.37 12.83
CA PRO A 70 4.60 32.01 12.34
C PRO A 70 5.07 31.10 13.46
N ARG A 71 4.17 30.26 13.99
CA ARG A 71 4.54 29.28 15.03
C ARG A 71 5.80 28.64 14.53
N LYS A 72 6.88 28.74 15.32
CA LYS A 72 8.07 27.93 15.06
C LYS A 72 7.51 26.54 14.80
N PRO A 73 7.82 25.90 13.65
CA PRO A 73 7.34 24.55 13.41
C PRO A 73 7.61 23.79 14.69
N GLY A 74 6.57 23.25 15.31
CA GLY A 74 6.73 22.35 16.44
C GLY A 74 7.74 21.28 16.05
N PRO A 75 8.38 20.59 16.98
CA PRO A 75 9.27 19.50 16.63
C PRO A 75 8.58 18.67 15.54
N PRO A 76 9.29 18.31 14.45
CA PRO A 76 8.70 17.57 13.35
C PRO A 76 7.94 16.37 13.91
N PRO A 77 6.81 15.94 13.30
CA PRO A 77 6.12 14.74 13.69
C PRO A 77 7.14 13.61 13.79
N GLY A 78 7.26 13.00 14.97
CA GLY A 78 8.33 12.05 15.27
C GLY A 78 9.40 12.56 16.24
N VAL A 79 9.31 13.78 16.77
CA VAL A 79 10.27 14.32 17.78
C VAL A 79 9.59 14.57 19.14
N ALA A 80 8.60 13.74 19.50
CA ALA A 80 8.16 13.62 20.89
C ALA A 80 8.82 12.35 21.47
N PRO A 81 10.08 12.40 21.99
CA PRO A 81 10.90 11.21 22.27
C PRO A 81 10.21 10.20 23.18
N THR A 82 9.33 10.66 24.06
CA THR A 82 8.55 9.80 24.96
C THR A 82 7.37 9.14 24.24
N LYS A 83 6.64 9.89 23.40
CA LYS A 83 5.52 9.33 22.61
C LYS A 83 6.03 8.36 21.56
N ASP A 84 7.11 8.71 20.86
CA ASP A 84 7.67 7.88 19.79
C ASP A 84 8.22 6.56 20.35
N ARG A 85 8.89 6.63 21.51
CA ARG A 85 9.40 5.43 22.20
C ARG A 85 8.27 4.53 22.69
N ALA A 86 7.17 5.10 23.15
CA ALA A 86 6.02 4.35 23.66
C ALA A 86 5.06 3.88 22.56
N ARG A 87 5.07 4.50 21.36
CA ARG A 87 4.10 4.29 20.28
C ARG A 87 3.88 2.81 19.94
N GLY A 88 4.94 2.09 19.61
CA GLY A 88 4.85 0.67 19.27
C GLY A 88 4.27 -0.18 20.41
N ARG A 89 4.61 0.16 21.66
CA ARG A 89 4.10 -0.55 22.84
C ARG A 89 2.63 -0.24 23.10
N VAL A 90 2.20 1.01 22.94
CA VAL A 90 0.79 1.43 23.01
C VAL A 90 -0.06 0.65 22.01
N ILE A 91 0.41 0.54 20.77
CA ILE A 91 -0.26 -0.22 19.71
C ILE A 91 -0.38 -1.70 20.08
N ALA A 92 0.71 -2.30 20.55
CA ALA A 92 0.73 -3.72 20.95
C ALA A 92 -0.25 -4.00 22.09
N LEU A 93 -0.27 -3.16 23.12
CA LEU A 93 -1.18 -3.29 24.25
C LEU A 93 -2.65 -3.06 23.85
N ARG A 94 -2.92 -2.11 22.95
CA ARG A 94 -4.26 -1.86 22.41
C ARG A 94 -4.78 -3.06 21.62
N ARG A 95 -3.91 -3.74 20.87
CA ARG A 95 -4.25 -4.97 20.13
C ARG A 95 -4.62 -6.14 21.06
N GLN A 96 -4.12 -6.12 22.29
CA GLN A 96 -4.51 -7.06 23.34
C GLN A 96 -5.85 -6.70 23.99
N GLY A 97 -6.52 -5.62 23.53
CA GLY A 97 -7.81 -5.20 24.03
C GLY A 97 -7.76 -4.27 25.25
N LEU A 98 -6.57 -3.79 25.64
CA LEU A 98 -6.43 -2.92 26.80
C LEU A 98 -7.03 -1.52 26.55
N SER A 99 -7.68 -0.97 27.57
CA SER A 99 -8.17 0.41 27.57
C SER A 99 -7.02 1.43 27.69
N THR A 100 -7.31 2.70 27.42
CA THR A 100 -6.33 3.78 27.61
C THR A 100 -5.81 3.90 29.04
N TYR A 101 -6.61 3.50 30.03
CA TYR A 101 -6.23 3.46 31.44
C TYR A 101 -5.23 2.33 31.72
N GLU A 102 -5.55 1.12 31.25
CA GLU A 102 -4.71 -0.06 31.44
C GLU A 102 -3.38 0.09 30.69
N ILE A 103 -3.41 0.64 29.47
CA ILE A 103 -2.20 0.93 28.70
C ILE A 103 -1.31 1.94 29.43
N SER A 104 -1.89 3.03 29.95
CA SER A 104 -1.13 4.03 30.69
C SER A 104 -0.51 3.45 31.97
N ALA A 105 -1.24 2.61 32.71
CA ALA A 105 -0.74 1.92 33.89
C ALA A 105 0.38 0.93 33.54
N GLN A 106 0.22 0.15 32.47
CA GLN A 106 1.22 -0.82 32.02
C GLN A 106 2.52 -0.15 31.57
N LEU A 107 2.43 0.96 30.83
CA LEU A 107 3.59 1.74 30.40
C LEU A 107 4.35 2.34 31.59
N ALA A 108 3.65 2.72 32.66
CA ALA A 108 4.27 3.21 33.88
C ALA A 108 5.09 2.12 34.58
N THR A 109 4.58 0.88 34.63
CA THR A 109 5.31 -0.27 35.21
C THR A 109 6.49 -0.70 34.34
N GLU A 110 6.45 -0.47 33.04
CA GLU A 110 7.53 -0.79 32.07
C GLU A 110 8.60 0.31 31.96
N GLY A 111 8.54 1.36 32.79
CA GLY A 111 9.55 2.43 32.80
C GLY A 111 9.46 3.43 31.64
N THR A 112 8.38 3.40 30.87
CA THR A 112 8.08 4.35 29.80
C THR A 112 6.76 5.08 30.06
N PRO A 113 6.64 5.85 31.16
CA PRO A 113 5.38 6.43 31.57
C PRO A 113 4.82 7.38 30.51
N LEU A 114 3.60 7.14 30.11
CA LEU A 114 2.83 8.00 29.24
C LEU A 114 1.43 8.18 29.84
N ASN A 115 0.99 9.42 29.94
CA ASN A 115 -0.33 9.72 30.51
C ASN A 115 -1.45 9.27 29.56
N ARG A 116 -2.65 9.11 30.13
CA ARG A 116 -3.83 8.65 29.39
C ARG A 116 -4.15 9.49 28.15
N THR A 117 -3.94 10.81 28.20
CA THR A 117 -4.14 11.71 27.05
C THR A 117 -3.14 11.39 25.93
N GLY A 118 -1.86 11.21 26.26
CA GLY A 118 -0.84 10.83 25.29
C GLY A 118 -1.09 9.44 24.67
N VAL A 119 -1.59 8.50 25.48
CA VAL A 119 -2.03 7.18 24.96
C VAL A 119 -3.22 7.34 24.01
N ALA A 120 -4.23 8.14 24.39
CA ALA A 120 -5.41 8.38 23.55
C ALA A 120 -5.06 9.10 22.25
N GLU A 121 -4.12 10.05 22.29
CA GLU A 121 -3.61 10.73 21.10
C GLU A 121 -2.90 9.76 20.16
N ILE A 122 -2.00 8.92 20.66
CA ILE A 122 -1.35 7.87 19.85
C ILE A 122 -2.41 6.96 19.23
N LEU A 123 -3.37 6.48 20.01
CA LEU A 123 -4.41 5.59 19.50
C LEU A 123 -5.31 6.27 18.46
N THR A 124 -5.60 7.54 18.62
CA THR A 124 -6.34 8.35 17.65
C THR A 124 -5.51 8.58 16.39
N GLU A 125 -4.23 8.91 16.57
CA GLU A 125 -3.26 9.07 15.48
C GLU A 125 -3.09 7.78 14.66
N GLU A 126 -3.14 6.64 15.33
CA GLU A 126 -3.04 5.31 14.72
C GLU A 126 -4.39 4.73 14.26
N GLY A 127 -5.48 5.52 14.38
CA GLY A 127 -6.80 5.15 13.87
C GLY A 127 -7.55 4.12 14.71
N PHE A 128 -7.12 3.86 15.96
CA PHE A 128 -7.86 2.96 16.84
C PHE A 128 -9.16 3.61 17.32
N GLY A 129 -10.30 2.98 17.01
CA GLY A 129 -11.60 3.33 17.55
C GLY A 129 -11.69 3.11 19.07
N ARG A 130 -12.77 3.62 19.68
CA ARG A 130 -13.09 3.30 21.09
C ARG A 130 -13.31 1.80 21.24
N LEU A 131 -12.78 1.21 22.33
CA LEU A 131 -13.14 -0.16 22.69
C LEU A 131 -14.66 -0.23 22.89
N LEU A 132 -15.28 -1.26 22.33
CA LEU A 132 -16.62 -1.65 22.74
C LEU A 132 -16.56 -1.96 24.24
N ARG A 133 -17.49 -1.41 25.01
CA ARG A 133 -17.60 -1.73 26.44
C ARG A 133 -17.66 -3.25 26.57
N HIS A 134 -16.84 -3.83 27.44
CA HIS A 134 -17.02 -5.22 27.83
C HIS A 134 -18.47 -5.41 28.26
N PRO A 135 -19.17 -6.47 27.82
CA PRO A 135 -20.44 -6.80 28.43
C PRO A 135 -20.16 -7.05 29.91
N GLU A 136 -20.86 -6.32 30.77
CA GLU A 136 -20.88 -6.62 32.20
C GLU A 136 -21.33 -8.08 32.40
N PRO A 137 -20.80 -8.79 33.42
CA PRO A 137 -21.26 -10.14 33.71
C PRO A 137 -22.78 -10.10 33.94
N GLU A 138 -23.45 -11.03 33.31
CA GLU A 138 -24.89 -11.23 33.24
C GLU A 138 -25.69 -10.70 34.45
N ALA A 139 -26.30 -9.53 34.28
CA ALA A 139 -27.40 -9.10 35.11
C ALA A 139 -28.68 -9.18 34.27
N SER A 140 -29.52 -10.12 34.63
CA SER A 140 -30.96 -10.24 34.32
C SER A 140 -31.41 -9.96 32.88
N ILE A 141 -31.80 -11.02 32.22
CA ILE A 141 -32.58 -11.07 30.99
C ILE A 141 -33.87 -10.26 31.17
N ASN A 142 -33.95 -9.10 30.53
CA ASN A 142 -35.18 -8.35 30.39
C ASN A 142 -35.89 -8.82 29.09
N PRO A 143 -37.06 -9.49 29.15
CA PRO A 143 -37.67 -10.14 27.99
C PRO A 143 -38.57 -9.20 27.19
N ALA A 144 -38.08 -8.06 26.73
CA ALA A 144 -38.84 -7.19 25.86
C ALA A 144 -37.97 -6.36 24.91
N THR A 145 -37.14 -7.04 24.09
CA THR A 145 -36.61 -6.43 22.87
C THR A 145 -37.26 -7.12 21.68
N PRO A 146 -37.91 -6.39 20.74
CA PRO A 146 -38.51 -6.99 19.55
C PRO A 146 -37.44 -7.79 18.82
N GLY A 147 -37.75 -9.02 18.49
CA GLY A 147 -36.85 -10.03 18.01
C GLY A 147 -35.93 -9.56 16.90
N ARG A 148 -34.64 -9.68 17.14
CA ARG A 148 -33.61 -9.70 16.11
C ARG A 148 -34.05 -10.75 15.09
N ASP A 149 -34.22 -10.37 13.83
CA ASP A 149 -34.62 -11.30 12.78
C ASP A 149 -33.60 -12.46 12.74
N THR A 150 -34.00 -13.60 13.31
CA THR A 150 -33.19 -14.81 13.40
C THR A 150 -32.96 -15.47 12.04
N ARG A 151 -33.51 -14.90 10.97
CA ARG A 151 -33.40 -15.39 9.59
C ARG A 151 -32.19 -14.84 8.84
N LEU A 152 -31.49 -13.81 9.37
CA LEU A 152 -30.30 -13.28 8.71
C LEU A 152 -29.16 -14.32 8.80
N PRO A 153 -28.51 -14.63 7.66
CA PRO A 153 -27.38 -15.52 7.64
C PRO A 153 -26.26 -14.99 8.53
N ARG A 154 -25.62 -15.89 9.30
CA ARG A 154 -24.52 -15.55 10.19
C ARG A 154 -23.20 -16.01 9.59
N THR A 155 -22.17 -15.17 9.70
CA THR A 155 -20.80 -15.58 9.39
C THR A 155 -20.39 -16.76 10.26
N GLY A 156 -19.82 -17.78 9.64
CA GLY A 156 -19.33 -18.97 10.34
C GLY A 156 -18.83 -19.99 9.33
N ARG A 157 -18.24 -21.07 9.87
CA ARG A 157 -17.81 -22.21 9.03
C ARG A 157 -18.97 -22.73 8.19
N LEU A 158 -18.64 -23.32 7.04
CA LEU A 158 -19.64 -23.94 6.17
C LEU A 158 -20.48 -24.97 6.91
N ASP A 159 -21.78 -24.74 6.94
CA ASP A 159 -22.78 -25.69 7.43
C ASP A 159 -23.36 -26.44 6.24
N TRP A 160 -22.79 -27.58 5.93
CA TRP A 160 -23.19 -28.39 4.78
C TRP A 160 -24.63 -28.91 4.84
N LYS A 161 -25.22 -29.01 6.03
CA LYS A 161 -26.63 -29.40 6.18
C LYS A 161 -27.59 -28.30 5.72
N ARG A 162 -27.14 -27.04 5.78
CA ARG A 162 -27.90 -25.87 5.37
C ARG A 162 -27.47 -25.31 4.01
N TRP A 163 -26.32 -25.79 3.51
CA TRP A 163 -25.84 -25.35 2.20
C TRP A 163 -26.72 -25.94 1.11
N PRO A 164 -27.20 -25.14 0.14
CA PRO A 164 -28.06 -25.64 -0.94
C PRO A 164 -27.35 -26.69 -1.81
N ALA A 165 -28.10 -27.71 -2.24
CA ALA A 165 -27.55 -28.72 -3.15
C ALA A 165 -27.12 -28.15 -4.50
N THR A 166 -27.79 -27.07 -4.95
CA THR A 166 -27.41 -26.33 -6.15
C THR A 166 -27.65 -24.83 -5.92
N VAL A 167 -26.67 -24.01 -6.29
CA VAL A 167 -26.77 -22.56 -6.16
C VAL A 167 -26.17 -21.87 -7.39
N GLU A 168 -26.84 -20.85 -7.88
CA GLU A 168 -26.34 -20.00 -8.96
C GLU A 168 -25.47 -18.86 -8.42
N THR A 169 -24.44 -18.49 -9.16
CA THR A 169 -23.51 -17.42 -8.78
C THR A 169 -22.98 -16.67 -10.00
N GLY A 170 -22.79 -15.37 -9.85
CA GLY A 170 -22.13 -14.53 -10.85
C GLY A 170 -20.59 -14.65 -10.84
N LYS A 171 -20.02 -15.36 -9.88
CA LYS A 171 -18.58 -15.42 -9.60
C LYS A 171 -18.04 -16.86 -9.52
N ALA A 172 -18.67 -17.81 -10.22
CA ALA A 172 -18.23 -19.22 -10.23
C ALA A 172 -16.75 -19.36 -10.60
N GLY A 173 -16.26 -18.51 -11.52
CA GLY A 173 -14.88 -18.49 -11.96
C GLY A 173 -13.86 -18.14 -10.86
N LEU A 174 -14.27 -17.54 -9.74
CA LEU A 174 -13.39 -17.31 -8.60
C LEU A 174 -12.82 -18.64 -8.06
N LEU A 175 -13.61 -19.71 -8.15
CA LEU A 175 -13.21 -21.03 -7.68
C LEU A 175 -12.12 -21.70 -8.54
N LEU A 176 -11.82 -21.16 -9.74
CA LEU A 176 -10.68 -21.60 -10.58
C LEU A 176 -9.31 -21.43 -9.90
N LEU A 177 -9.23 -20.59 -8.87
CA LEU A 177 -7.99 -20.34 -8.12
C LEU A 177 -7.79 -21.31 -6.94
N ILE A 178 -8.77 -22.15 -6.63
CA ILE A 178 -8.67 -23.10 -5.51
C ILE A 178 -7.51 -24.08 -5.67
N PRO A 179 -7.28 -24.70 -6.85
CA PRO A 179 -6.14 -25.59 -7.04
C PRO A 179 -4.80 -24.91 -6.77
N ASP A 180 -4.62 -23.67 -7.24
CA ASP A 180 -3.38 -22.92 -7.05
C ASP A 180 -3.16 -22.56 -5.57
N LEU A 181 -4.24 -22.28 -4.81
CA LEU A 181 -4.18 -22.09 -3.36
C LEU A 181 -3.78 -23.36 -2.61
N ILE A 182 -4.19 -24.54 -3.10
CA ILE A 182 -3.80 -25.84 -2.54
C ILE A 182 -2.35 -26.16 -2.91
N GLU A 183 -1.94 -25.90 -4.14
CA GLU A 183 -0.56 -26.11 -4.59
C GLU A 183 0.44 -25.26 -3.80
N LEU A 184 0.07 -24.02 -3.47
CA LEU A 184 0.84 -23.15 -2.57
C LEU A 184 0.75 -23.54 -1.09
N ASP A 185 -0.09 -24.52 -0.74
CA ASP A 185 -0.41 -24.91 0.66
C ASP A 185 -0.79 -23.71 1.55
N LEU A 186 -1.77 -22.91 1.08
CA LEU A 186 -2.23 -21.73 1.82
C LEU A 186 -2.49 -21.99 3.33
N PRO A 187 -3.09 -23.12 3.74
CA PRO A 187 -3.26 -23.41 5.17
C PRO A 187 -1.94 -23.44 5.96
N ALA A 188 -0.88 -24.05 5.39
CA ALA A 188 0.44 -24.08 6.01
C ALA A 188 1.09 -22.69 6.03
N LEU A 189 0.97 -21.90 4.95
CA LEU A 189 1.47 -20.52 4.89
C LEU A 189 0.84 -19.66 5.99
N VAL A 190 -0.49 -19.73 6.14
CA VAL A 190 -1.24 -18.96 7.15
C VAL A 190 -0.85 -19.38 8.56
N LYS A 191 -0.68 -20.69 8.79
CA LYS A 191 -0.28 -21.25 10.09
C LYS A 191 1.15 -20.86 10.46
N SER A 192 2.11 -20.98 9.54
CA SER A 192 3.52 -20.63 9.78
C SER A 192 3.70 -19.15 10.05
N ALA A 193 2.92 -18.31 9.39
CA ALA A 193 2.90 -16.86 9.62
C ALA A 193 2.24 -16.44 10.94
N GLY A 194 1.53 -17.34 11.61
CA GLY A 194 0.91 -17.08 12.91
C GLY A 194 -0.35 -16.21 12.86
N TYR A 195 -1.03 -16.13 11.71
CA TYR A 195 -2.24 -15.32 11.60
C TYR A 195 -3.33 -15.76 12.60
N PRO A 196 -3.96 -14.80 13.28
CA PRO A 196 -4.99 -15.12 14.27
C PRO A 196 -6.28 -15.61 13.60
N GLY A 197 -6.93 -16.56 14.24
CA GLY A 197 -8.26 -17.04 13.90
C GLY A 197 -9.15 -17.11 15.13
N THR A 198 -10.39 -17.56 14.92
CA THR A 198 -11.33 -17.88 15.99
C THR A 198 -11.90 -19.28 15.76
N GLN A 199 -12.59 -19.83 16.76
CA GLN A 199 -13.31 -21.09 16.58
C GLN A 199 -14.38 -21.01 15.49
N VAL A 200 -14.99 -19.84 15.33
CA VAL A 200 -16.08 -19.60 14.35
C VAL A 200 -15.49 -19.30 12.97
N VAL A 201 -14.48 -18.46 12.88
CA VAL A 201 -13.83 -18.07 11.62
C VAL A 201 -12.33 -18.38 11.71
N PRO A 202 -11.86 -19.45 11.05
CA PRO A 202 -10.44 -19.80 11.00
C PRO A 202 -9.58 -18.71 10.35
N ALA A 203 -8.28 -18.69 10.68
CA ALA A 203 -7.33 -17.72 10.09
C ALA A 203 -7.31 -17.77 8.56
N VAL A 204 -7.31 -18.96 7.96
CA VAL A 204 -7.37 -19.15 6.51
C VAL A 204 -8.61 -18.47 5.91
N SER A 205 -9.77 -18.64 6.56
CA SER A 205 -11.04 -18.06 6.09
C SER A 205 -11.04 -16.52 6.17
N TRP A 206 -10.35 -15.92 7.15
CA TRP A 206 -10.16 -14.46 7.21
C TRP A 206 -9.35 -13.96 6.03
N LEU A 207 -8.21 -14.59 5.74
CA LEU A 207 -7.36 -14.21 4.62
C LEU A 207 -8.06 -14.42 3.28
N LEU A 208 -8.73 -15.57 3.10
CA LEU A 208 -9.49 -15.86 1.88
C LEU A 208 -10.65 -14.87 1.68
N SER A 209 -11.30 -14.42 2.77
CA SER A 209 -12.33 -13.38 2.67
C SER A 209 -11.77 -12.04 2.15
N LEU A 210 -10.64 -11.61 2.68
CA LEU A 210 -9.96 -10.39 2.21
C LEU A 210 -9.38 -10.55 0.80
N LEU A 211 -8.82 -11.72 0.49
CA LEU A 211 -8.32 -12.05 -0.84
C LEU A 211 -9.44 -12.05 -1.89
N ALA A 212 -10.63 -12.57 -1.55
CA ALA A 212 -11.80 -12.55 -2.42
C ALA A 212 -12.16 -11.12 -2.83
N LEU A 213 -12.02 -10.12 -1.93
CA LEU A 213 -12.24 -8.71 -2.27
C LEU A 213 -11.26 -8.23 -3.35
N LYS A 214 -9.98 -8.60 -3.24
CA LYS A 214 -8.95 -8.25 -4.24
C LYS A 214 -9.25 -8.90 -5.59
N LEU A 215 -9.57 -10.18 -5.58
CA LEU A 215 -9.84 -10.98 -6.80
C LEU A 215 -11.14 -10.60 -7.50
N THR A 216 -12.10 -10.01 -6.80
CA THR A 216 -13.37 -9.54 -7.34
C THR A 216 -13.40 -8.02 -7.57
N ARG A 217 -12.25 -7.34 -7.51
CA ARG A 217 -12.08 -5.90 -7.74
C ARG A 217 -12.91 -5.03 -6.79
N THR A 218 -13.16 -5.53 -5.59
CA THR A 218 -13.85 -4.76 -4.56
C THR A 218 -12.86 -3.78 -3.94
N ARG A 219 -13.02 -2.49 -4.26
CA ARG A 219 -12.02 -1.45 -3.95
C ARG A 219 -11.74 -1.28 -2.46
N ARG A 220 -12.75 -1.43 -1.62
CA ARG A 220 -12.65 -1.19 -0.16
C ARG A 220 -13.36 -2.27 0.61
N VAL A 221 -12.85 -2.59 1.79
CA VAL A 221 -13.53 -3.48 2.74
C VAL A 221 -14.96 -3.02 3.05
N SER A 222 -15.21 -1.70 3.06
CA SER A 222 -16.55 -1.15 3.27
C SER A 222 -17.58 -1.49 2.18
N HIS A 223 -17.12 -1.95 1.01
CA HIS A 223 -18.01 -2.35 -0.09
C HIS A 223 -18.34 -3.85 -0.09
N VAL A 224 -17.88 -4.60 0.93
CA VAL A 224 -18.18 -6.03 1.05
C VAL A 224 -19.68 -6.29 1.18
N ASP A 225 -20.39 -5.38 1.86
CA ASP A 225 -21.82 -5.52 2.10
C ASP A 225 -22.65 -5.45 0.80
N ASP A 226 -22.16 -4.70 -0.20
CA ASP A 226 -22.90 -4.46 -1.44
C ASP A 226 -22.78 -5.59 -2.47
N LEU A 227 -21.67 -6.34 -2.46
CA LEU A 227 -21.31 -7.23 -3.56
C LEU A 227 -21.09 -8.70 -3.18
N LEU A 228 -20.60 -8.99 -1.98
CA LEU A 228 -20.07 -10.31 -1.66
C LEU A 228 -20.79 -11.04 -0.53
N LEU A 229 -21.56 -10.36 0.31
CA LEU A 229 -22.32 -11.01 1.38
C LEU A 229 -23.37 -11.98 0.82
N ALA A 230 -23.88 -11.71 -0.38
CA ALA A 230 -24.89 -12.50 -1.04
C ALA A 230 -24.32 -13.46 -2.11
N ASP A 231 -23.03 -13.35 -2.49
CA ASP A 231 -22.47 -14.24 -3.52
C ASP A 231 -21.96 -15.55 -2.91
N PRO A 232 -22.57 -16.69 -3.26
CA PRO A 232 -22.23 -17.99 -2.69
C PRO A 232 -20.84 -18.49 -3.10
N ALA A 233 -20.32 -18.10 -4.26
CA ALA A 233 -18.97 -18.49 -4.67
C ALA A 233 -17.91 -17.81 -3.80
N ALA A 234 -18.08 -16.55 -3.42
CA ALA A 234 -17.14 -15.83 -2.58
C ALA A 234 -17.12 -16.39 -1.15
N SER A 235 -18.28 -16.72 -0.58
CA SER A 235 -18.35 -17.37 0.74
C SER A 235 -17.78 -18.79 0.71
N LEU A 236 -18.09 -19.58 -0.32
CA LEU A 236 -17.52 -20.91 -0.50
C LEU A 236 -15.99 -20.85 -0.69
N PHE A 237 -15.48 -19.91 -1.50
CA PHE A 237 -14.06 -19.65 -1.66
C PHE A 237 -13.36 -19.44 -0.31
N ALA A 238 -13.98 -18.66 0.57
CA ALA A 238 -13.48 -18.39 1.91
C ALA A 238 -13.71 -19.53 2.93
N GLY A 239 -14.44 -20.60 2.56
CA GLY A 239 -14.78 -21.68 3.49
C GLY A 239 -15.80 -21.27 4.55
N LEU A 240 -16.69 -20.34 4.23
CA LEU A 240 -17.67 -19.75 5.13
C LEU A 240 -19.09 -19.86 4.57
N SER A 241 -20.08 -19.97 5.44
CA SER A 241 -21.50 -19.90 5.03
C SER A 241 -21.88 -18.49 4.55
N VAL A 242 -21.27 -17.47 5.14
CA VAL A 242 -21.40 -16.05 4.77
C VAL A 242 -20.10 -15.34 5.06
N LEU A 243 -19.68 -14.43 4.20
CA LEU A 243 -18.49 -13.62 4.42
C LEU A 243 -18.62 -12.72 5.66
N PRO A 244 -17.54 -12.39 6.34
CA PRO A 244 -17.56 -11.45 7.45
C PRO A 244 -17.98 -10.06 6.99
N LYS A 245 -18.75 -9.35 7.83
CA LYS A 245 -19.16 -7.96 7.59
C LYS A 245 -17.96 -7.03 7.61
N LYS A 246 -18.11 -5.83 7.00
CA LYS A 246 -17.06 -4.80 6.92
C LYS A 246 -16.38 -4.49 8.26
N SER A 247 -17.15 -4.36 9.35
CA SER A 247 -16.59 -4.09 10.68
C SER A 247 -15.67 -5.22 11.13
N ALA A 248 -16.08 -6.47 10.95
CA ALA A 248 -15.29 -7.62 11.34
C ALA A 248 -14.02 -7.79 10.47
N LEU A 249 -14.09 -7.51 9.17
CA LEU A 249 -12.92 -7.51 8.27
C LEU A 249 -11.95 -6.38 8.62
N THR A 250 -12.47 -5.19 8.94
CA THR A 250 -11.65 -4.06 9.39
C THR A 250 -10.99 -4.37 10.74
N ASP A 251 -11.75 -4.90 11.70
CA ASP A 251 -11.22 -5.30 13.00
C ASP A 251 -10.17 -6.42 12.88
N TYR A 252 -10.31 -7.31 11.91
CA TYR A 252 -9.33 -8.36 11.68
C TYR A 252 -7.95 -7.80 11.29
N SER A 253 -7.90 -6.79 10.44
CA SER A 253 -6.63 -6.17 10.03
C SER A 253 -5.86 -5.56 11.21
N TYR A 254 -6.56 -5.11 12.27
CA TYR A 254 -5.93 -4.66 13.51
C TYR A 254 -5.39 -5.79 14.42
N ARG A 255 -5.77 -7.03 14.15
CA ARG A 255 -5.23 -8.21 14.87
C ARG A 255 -3.97 -8.75 14.23
N THR A 256 -3.64 -8.30 13.03
CA THR A 256 -2.42 -8.68 12.32
C THR A 256 -1.29 -7.69 12.57
N SER A 257 -0.06 -8.05 12.23
CA SER A 257 1.11 -7.20 12.41
C SER A 257 2.04 -7.33 11.20
N HIS A 258 2.92 -6.37 11.01
CA HIS A 258 3.95 -6.43 9.98
C HIS A 258 4.77 -7.75 10.05
N GLN A 259 5.01 -8.28 11.26
CA GLN A 259 5.68 -9.56 11.42
C GLN A 259 4.90 -10.73 10.79
N HIS A 260 3.55 -10.75 10.91
CA HIS A 260 2.73 -11.76 10.24
C HIS A 260 2.86 -11.65 8.71
N GLN A 261 2.80 -10.43 8.15
CA GLN A 261 2.93 -10.20 6.72
C GLN A 261 4.30 -10.62 6.20
N ARG A 262 5.38 -10.28 6.91
CA ARG A 262 6.74 -10.72 6.54
C ARG A 262 6.92 -12.24 6.61
N ALA A 263 6.43 -12.87 7.67
CA ALA A 263 6.49 -14.32 7.80
C ALA A 263 5.67 -15.02 6.70
N PHE A 264 4.52 -14.46 6.35
CA PHE A 264 3.70 -14.99 5.25
C PHE A 264 4.40 -14.83 3.89
N LEU A 265 4.97 -13.67 3.60
CA LEU A 265 5.71 -13.45 2.36
C LEU A 265 6.90 -14.40 2.25
N ALA A 266 7.65 -14.62 3.33
CA ALA A 266 8.78 -15.55 3.32
C ALA A 266 8.32 -16.99 2.99
N ALA A 267 7.23 -17.45 3.60
CA ALA A 267 6.66 -18.76 3.30
C ALA A 267 6.07 -18.82 1.88
N LEU A 268 5.41 -17.76 1.42
CA LEU A 268 4.88 -17.66 0.06
C LEU A 268 5.99 -17.72 -0.98
N ASP A 269 7.08 -16.97 -0.79
CA ASP A 269 8.20 -16.96 -1.73
C ASP A 269 8.87 -18.34 -1.82
N THR A 270 9.00 -19.04 -0.68
CA THR A 270 9.47 -20.43 -0.68
C THR A 270 8.58 -21.33 -1.55
N ALA A 271 7.25 -21.20 -1.39
CA ALA A 271 6.30 -21.95 -2.21
C ALA A 271 6.36 -21.52 -3.70
N MET A 272 6.52 -20.22 -3.97
CA MET A 272 6.66 -19.69 -5.33
C MET A 272 7.93 -20.20 -6.02
N ILE A 273 9.05 -20.29 -5.31
CA ILE A 273 10.30 -20.89 -5.83
C ILE A 273 10.05 -22.36 -6.21
N HIS A 274 9.45 -23.14 -5.31
CA HIS A 274 9.15 -24.55 -5.58
C HIS A 274 8.17 -24.74 -6.74
N GLY A 275 7.19 -23.84 -6.87
CA GLY A 275 6.19 -23.85 -7.96
C GLY A 275 6.66 -23.19 -9.26
N GLY A 276 7.93 -22.75 -9.37
CA GLY A 276 8.47 -22.09 -10.58
C GLY A 276 7.89 -20.70 -10.83
N LEU A 277 7.26 -20.07 -9.83
CA LEU A 277 6.73 -18.71 -9.90
C LEU A 277 7.76 -17.64 -9.49
N ALA A 278 8.91 -18.05 -8.94
CA ALA A 278 10.05 -17.19 -8.63
C ALA A 278 11.36 -17.91 -8.98
N THR A 279 12.38 -17.13 -9.37
CA THR A 279 13.69 -17.66 -9.76
C THR A 279 14.47 -18.10 -8.52
N PRO A 280 14.91 -19.37 -8.44
CA PRO A 280 15.53 -19.89 -7.21
C PRO A 280 16.96 -19.40 -6.98
N SER A 281 17.78 -19.25 -8.03
CA SER A 281 19.19 -18.88 -7.94
C SER A 281 19.55 -17.84 -8.99
N ASP A 282 20.62 -17.09 -8.74
CA ASP A 282 21.09 -16.01 -9.63
C ASP A 282 19.98 -14.99 -9.98
N ALA A 283 19.05 -14.81 -9.06
CA ALA A 283 17.87 -13.98 -9.26
C ALA A 283 18.24 -12.50 -9.39
N ILE A 284 17.65 -11.87 -10.40
CA ILE A 284 17.76 -10.43 -10.65
C ILE A 284 16.43 -9.79 -10.29
N PHE A 285 16.46 -8.72 -9.50
CA PHE A 285 15.24 -8.04 -9.06
C PHE A 285 15.18 -6.59 -9.52
N ASP A 286 14.01 -6.22 -10.00
CA ASP A 286 13.62 -4.82 -10.20
C ASP A 286 13.00 -4.29 -8.92
N LEU A 287 13.52 -3.17 -8.40
CA LEU A 287 13.06 -2.56 -7.15
C LEU A 287 12.45 -1.18 -7.41
N ASP A 288 11.33 -0.88 -6.77
CA ASP A 288 10.72 0.44 -6.85
C ASP A 288 9.92 0.80 -5.60
N PHE A 289 9.84 2.12 -5.33
CA PHE A 289 8.94 2.69 -4.33
C PHE A 289 7.67 3.21 -5.01
N HIS A 290 6.55 2.94 -4.39
CA HIS A 290 5.27 3.49 -4.80
C HIS A 290 4.59 4.23 -3.65
N ALA A 291 3.94 5.35 -3.93
CA ALA A 291 3.19 6.11 -2.94
C ALA A 291 1.69 5.88 -3.13
N VAL A 292 1.08 5.14 -2.21
CA VAL A 292 -0.38 4.93 -2.19
C VAL A 292 -1.05 6.14 -1.56
N MET A 293 -1.81 6.89 -2.35
CA MET A 293 -2.38 8.17 -1.94
C MET A 293 -3.50 8.02 -0.93
N HIS A 294 -3.47 8.88 0.08
CA HIS A 294 -4.59 9.09 1.00
C HIS A 294 -5.40 10.32 0.60
N TRP A 295 -6.72 10.15 0.51
CA TRP A 295 -7.64 11.23 0.09
C TRP A 295 -8.27 11.99 1.26
N GLY A 296 -7.98 11.59 2.50
CA GLY A 296 -8.46 12.23 3.72
C GLY A 296 -7.58 13.38 4.20
N THR A 297 -8.00 14.01 5.29
CA THR A 297 -7.29 15.11 5.97
C THR A 297 -6.38 14.65 7.09
N ASP A 298 -6.10 13.34 7.20
CA ASP A 298 -5.34 12.76 8.30
C ASP A 298 -3.94 13.39 8.43
N PRO A 299 -3.62 14.02 9.58
CA PRO A 299 -2.34 14.70 9.78
C PRO A 299 -1.15 13.76 9.97
N VAL A 300 -1.38 12.49 10.26
CA VAL A 300 -0.35 11.52 10.64
C VAL A 300 0.46 11.02 9.47
N LEU A 301 -0.16 10.90 8.29
CA LEU A 301 0.51 10.38 7.11
C LEU A 301 1.59 11.34 6.58
N GLU A 302 2.75 10.79 6.28
CA GLU A 302 3.83 11.51 5.60
C GLU A 302 3.41 11.99 4.20
N LYS A 303 4.02 13.08 3.74
CA LYS A 303 3.82 13.57 2.37
C LYS A 303 4.91 13.03 1.46
N HIS A 304 4.52 12.25 0.47
CA HIS A 304 5.41 11.76 -0.58
C HIS A 304 5.08 12.44 -1.92
N TYR A 305 6.06 12.47 -2.82
CA TYR A 305 5.83 12.98 -4.18
C TYR A 305 4.98 11.97 -4.96
N VAL A 306 3.88 12.44 -5.52
CA VAL A 306 2.96 11.63 -6.32
C VAL A 306 3.07 12.09 -7.78
N PRO A 307 3.71 11.30 -8.67
CA PRO A 307 3.96 11.70 -10.05
C PRO A 307 2.70 12.09 -10.82
N LYS A 308 1.60 11.34 -10.67
CA LYS A 308 0.31 11.61 -11.32
C LYS A 308 -0.28 13.01 -11.00
N ARG A 309 0.15 13.62 -9.90
CA ARG A 309 -0.30 14.95 -9.46
C ARG A 309 0.77 16.03 -9.53
N SER A 310 2.00 15.65 -9.84
CA SER A 310 3.18 16.53 -9.84
C SER A 310 3.35 17.32 -8.54
N GLN A 311 2.88 16.77 -7.41
CA GLN A 311 2.95 17.41 -6.10
C GLN A 311 3.15 16.41 -4.96
N ARG A 312 3.53 16.90 -3.79
CA ARG A 312 3.59 16.10 -2.56
C ARG A 312 2.19 15.98 -1.95
N ALA A 313 1.71 14.76 -1.80
CA ALA A 313 0.44 14.42 -1.15
C ALA A 313 0.66 13.46 0.01
N ARG A 314 -0.29 13.43 0.96
CA ARG A 314 -0.30 12.42 2.02
C ARG A 314 -0.47 11.05 1.41
N SER A 315 0.37 10.14 1.79
CA SER A 315 0.40 8.80 1.21
C SER A 315 1.15 7.82 2.12
N VAL A 316 0.87 6.55 1.94
CA VAL A 316 1.66 5.46 2.50
C VAL A 316 2.73 5.11 1.48
N LEU A 317 3.99 5.12 1.90
CA LEU A 317 5.10 4.67 1.07
C LEU A 317 5.11 3.15 1.05
N THR A 318 5.16 2.57 -0.13
CA THR A 318 5.26 1.12 -0.33
C THR A 318 6.50 0.79 -1.13
N PHE A 319 7.14 -0.31 -0.80
CA PHE A 319 8.29 -0.85 -1.52
C PHE A 319 7.90 -2.17 -2.18
N PHE A 320 8.40 -2.42 -3.38
CA PHE A 320 8.16 -3.64 -4.12
C PHE A 320 9.45 -4.18 -4.72
N ALA A 321 9.58 -5.52 -4.71
CA ALA A 321 10.58 -6.23 -5.49
C ALA A 321 9.90 -7.20 -6.46
N GLN A 322 10.31 -7.12 -7.73
CA GLN A 322 9.85 -7.97 -8.81
C GLN A 322 11.01 -8.84 -9.29
N ASP A 323 10.79 -10.12 -9.41
CA ASP A 323 11.70 -11.03 -10.11
C ASP A 323 11.72 -10.70 -11.61
N SER A 324 12.87 -10.31 -12.13
CA SER A 324 13.04 -9.94 -13.55
C SER A 324 12.87 -11.13 -14.50
N GLY A 325 13.04 -12.37 -14.02
CA GLY A 325 12.88 -13.60 -14.79
C GLY A 325 11.42 -13.97 -15.00
N THR A 326 10.68 -14.10 -13.91
CA THR A 326 9.26 -14.52 -13.92
C THR A 326 8.29 -13.35 -14.07
N HIS A 327 8.73 -12.12 -13.78
CA HIS A 327 7.94 -10.90 -13.70
C HIS A 327 6.87 -10.94 -12.58
N ASN A 328 7.04 -11.80 -11.59
CA ASN A 328 6.18 -11.85 -10.43
C ASN A 328 6.73 -10.98 -9.31
N LEU A 329 5.84 -10.35 -8.52
CA LEU A 329 6.24 -9.72 -7.28
C LEU A 329 6.57 -10.81 -6.26
N VAL A 330 7.71 -10.65 -5.60
CA VAL A 330 8.16 -11.54 -4.53
C VAL A 330 8.20 -10.83 -3.18
N TYR A 331 8.19 -9.50 -3.16
CA TYR A 331 8.26 -8.76 -1.92
C TYR A 331 7.45 -7.48 -2.00
N ALA A 332 6.81 -7.13 -0.90
CA ALA A 332 6.17 -5.84 -0.71
C ALA A 332 6.18 -5.46 0.77
N ASN A 333 6.34 -4.16 1.05
CA ASN A 333 6.29 -3.61 2.39
C ASN A 333 5.61 -2.23 2.34
N ALA A 334 4.58 -2.03 3.15
CA ALA A 334 3.89 -0.74 3.30
C ALA A 334 4.05 -0.16 4.72
N ASP A 335 4.77 -0.83 5.62
CA ASP A 335 5.09 -0.32 6.96
C ASP A 335 6.40 0.50 6.95
N LEU A 336 6.45 1.50 6.06
CA LEU A 336 7.62 2.31 5.80
C LEU A 336 7.41 3.78 6.15
N THR A 337 8.47 4.38 6.69
CA THR A 337 8.63 5.83 6.85
C THR A 337 9.76 6.31 5.96
N LYS A 338 9.88 7.62 5.74
CA LYS A 338 11.03 8.19 5.01
C LYS A 338 12.38 7.79 5.62
N THR A 339 12.42 7.63 6.93
CA THR A 339 13.64 7.25 7.64
C THR A 339 13.96 5.77 7.45
N SER A 340 12.97 4.88 7.59
CA SER A 340 13.18 3.43 7.44
C SER A 340 13.39 3.01 5.99
N SER A 341 12.80 3.73 5.03
CA SER A 341 12.89 3.39 3.60
C SER A 341 14.31 3.34 3.05
N THR A 342 15.26 4.06 3.65
CA THR A 342 16.66 4.05 3.21
C THR A 342 17.33 2.69 3.39
N ARG A 343 16.83 1.84 4.27
CA ARG A 343 17.39 0.50 4.57
C ARG A 343 16.57 -0.63 3.95
N GLU A 344 15.47 -0.32 3.27
CA GLU A 344 14.54 -1.33 2.77
C GLU A 344 15.14 -2.24 1.71
N VAL A 345 16.05 -1.72 0.89
CA VAL A 345 16.81 -2.53 -0.09
C VAL A 345 17.60 -3.64 0.61
N ILE A 346 18.24 -3.31 1.72
CA ILE A 346 19.02 -4.31 2.50
C ILE A 346 18.07 -5.29 3.20
N ALA A 347 16.96 -4.81 3.75
CA ALA A 347 15.96 -5.67 4.37
C ALA A 347 15.39 -6.69 3.35
N PHE A 348 15.20 -6.27 2.09
CA PHE A 348 14.83 -7.18 1.01
C PHE A 348 15.93 -8.21 0.72
N CYS A 349 17.21 -7.81 0.66
CA CYS A 349 18.31 -8.78 0.47
C CYS A 349 18.34 -9.82 1.59
N ASP A 350 18.18 -9.40 2.85
CA ASP A 350 18.14 -10.31 3.99
C ASP A 350 16.94 -11.26 3.94
N HIS A 351 15.77 -10.74 3.53
CA HIS A 351 14.57 -11.55 3.29
C HIS A 351 14.82 -12.60 2.22
N TRP A 352 15.31 -12.18 1.04
CA TRP A 352 15.56 -13.09 -0.08
C TRP A 352 16.60 -14.16 0.26
N LYS A 353 17.68 -13.79 0.93
CA LYS A 353 18.68 -14.73 1.42
C LYS A 353 18.10 -15.77 2.38
N THR A 354 17.18 -15.35 3.24
CA THR A 354 16.49 -16.26 4.16
C THR A 354 15.61 -17.28 3.40
N VAL A 355 14.95 -16.84 2.34
CA VAL A 355 14.01 -17.64 1.55
C VAL A 355 14.71 -18.57 0.58
N SER A 356 15.69 -18.07 -0.18
CA SER A 356 16.37 -18.80 -1.28
C SER A 356 17.69 -19.44 -0.85
N GLY A 357 18.26 -19.05 0.30
CA GLY A 357 19.57 -19.49 0.77
C GLY A 357 20.75 -18.70 0.16
N ALA A 358 20.51 -17.77 -0.75
CA ALA A 358 21.53 -16.96 -1.41
C ALA A 358 21.14 -15.48 -1.51
N ASP A 359 22.14 -14.60 -1.53
CA ASP A 359 21.90 -13.19 -1.82
C ASP A 359 21.41 -13.01 -3.29
N PRO A 360 20.65 -11.93 -3.61
CA PRO A 360 20.34 -11.59 -5.00
C PRO A 360 21.59 -11.45 -5.85
N ALA A 361 21.55 -11.92 -7.10
CA ALA A 361 22.67 -11.74 -8.03
C ALA A 361 22.81 -10.27 -8.45
N MET A 362 21.69 -9.62 -8.77
CA MET A 362 21.69 -8.22 -9.18
C MET A 362 20.38 -7.53 -8.78
N LEU A 363 20.51 -6.25 -8.38
CA LEU A 363 19.37 -5.35 -8.12
C LEU A 363 19.34 -4.21 -9.14
N ILE A 364 18.20 -3.98 -9.74
CA ILE A 364 17.97 -2.92 -10.71
C ILE A 364 17.01 -1.90 -10.07
N MET A 365 17.46 -0.65 -9.98
CA MET A 365 16.80 0.36 -9.15
C MET A 365 16.73 1.71 -9.83
N ASP A 366 15.73 2.54 -9.48
CA ASP A 366 15.79 3.97 -9.80
C ASP A 366 16.77 4.71 -8.87
N GLN A 367 17.23 5.88 -9.30
CA GLN A 367 18.20 6.71 -8.58
C GLN A 367 17.79 7.06 -7.13
N LYS A 368 16.50 6.96 -6.78
CA LYS A 368 15.96 7.31 -5.46
C LYS A 368 15.77 6.12 -4.54
N VAL A 369 15.95 4.90 -5.03
CA VAL A 369 15.69 3.69 -4.26
C VAL A 369 16.83 3.40 -3.28
N ALA A 370 18.07 3.62 -3.69
CA ALA A 370 19.24 3.42 -2.83
C ALA A 370 20.13 4.67 -2.78
N ASN A 371 20.66 4.95 -1.62
CA ASN A 371 21.74 5.94 -1.45
C ASN A 371 23.12 5.29 -1.61
N GLN A 372 24.19 6.08 -1.65
CA GLN A 372 25.54 5.58 -1.87
C GLN A 372 26.05 4.63 -0.77
N ALA A 373 25.58 4.80 0.48
CA ALA A 373 25.93 3.90 1.57
C ALA A 373 25.30 2.51 1.39
N VAL A 374 24.04 2.45 0.91
CA VAL A 374 23.39 1.19 0.55
C VAL A 374 24.11 0.53 -0.62
N LEU A 375 24.51 1.29 -1.65
CA LEU A 375 25.28 0.74 -2.77
C LEU A 375 26.63 0.17 -2.31
N ALA A 376 27.30 0.81 -1.34
CA ALA A 376 28.54 0.30 -0.74
C ALA A 376 28.29 -1.04 -0.02
N GLU A 377 27.25 -1.12 0.78
CA GLU A 377 26.87 -2.36 1.50
C GLU A 377 26.50 -3.51 0.54
N LEU A 378 25.80 -3.21 -0.58
CA LEU A 378 25.55 -4.19 -1.63
C LEU A 378 26.86 -4.71 -2.24
N ASN A 379 27.79 -3.80 -2.51
CA ASN A 379 29.11 -4.17 -3.05
C ASN A 379 29.91 -5.06 -2.09
N ASP A 380 29.88 -4.74 -0.79
CA ASP A 380 30.56 -5.52 0.25
C ASP A 380 29.99 -6.94 0.39
N ARG A 381 28.67 -7.11 0.08
CA ARG A 381 27.99 -8.41 0.03
C ARG A 381 28.22 -9.16 -1.31
N GLY A 382 28.91 -8.56 -2.28
CA GLY A 382 29.06 -9.11 -3.63
C GLY A 382 27.82 -9.03 -4.49
N ILE A 383 26.77 -8.30 -4.05
CA ILE A 383 25.53 -8.11 -4.80
C ILE A 383 25.76 -7.06 -5.89
N LYS A 384 25.46 -7.42 -7.13
CA LYS A 384 25.54 -6.48 -8.25
C LYS A 384 24.37 -5.50 -8.20
N PHE A 385 24.61 -4.26 -8.64
CA PHE A 385 23.54 -3.26 -8.77
C PHE A 385 23.61 -2.55 -10.12
N LEU A 386 22.47 -2.08 -10.57
CA LEU A 386 22.30 -1.27 -11.78
C LEU A 386 21.31 -0.13 -11.45
N THR A 387 21.79 1.12 -11.44
CA THR A 387 20.97 2.27 -11.06
C THR A 387 21.34 3.52 -11.82
N LEU A 388 20.55 4.60 -11.67
CA LEU A 388 20.88 5.89 -12.24
C LEU A 388 21.70 6.75 -11.28
N ARG A 389 22.67 7.46 -11.84
CA ARG A 389 23.42 8.52 -11.15
C ARG A 389 22.68 9.85 -11.28
N MET A 390 22.51 10.56 -10.17
CA MET A 390 22.01 11.94 -10.19
C MET A 390 22.98 12.85 -10.93
N ARG A 391 22.46 13.65 -11.83
CA ARG A 391 23.23 14.60 -12.63
C ARG A 391 23.52 15.87 -11.80
N SER A 392 24.68 15.89 -11.17
CA SER A 392 25.18 17.12 -10.54
C SER A 392 25.68 18.14 -11.59
N PRO A 393 25.76 19.43 -11.27
CA PRO A 393 26.34 20.44 -12.20
C PRO A 393 27.74 20.05 -12.69
N ALA A 394 28.58 19.53 -11.82
CA ALA A 394 29.93 19.05 -12.19
C ALA A 394 29.89 17.90 -13.20
N LEU A 395 28.99 16.91 -12.98
CA LEU A 395 28.80 15.81 -13.93
C LEU A 395 28.26 16.29 -15.27
N LEU A 396 27.33 17.25 -15.28
CA LEU A 396 26.83 17.87 -16.52
C LEU A 396 27.93 18.60 -17.28
N THR A 397 28.83 19.30 -16.59
CA THR A 397 30.01 19.94 -17.22
C THR A 397 30.91 18.87 -17.87
N GLN A 398 31.17 17.76 -17.21
CA GLN A 398 31.93 16.64 -17.77
C GLN A 398 31.25 16.05 -19.00
N ILE A 399 29.94 15.82 -18.94
CA ILE A 399 29.15 15.30 -20.07
C ILE A 399 29.17 16.24 -21.26
N ASN A 400 29.06 17.55 -21.03
CA ASN A 400 29.06 18.55 -22.08
C ASN A 400 30.45 18.72 -22.74
N ALA A 401 31.53 18.33 -22.08
CA ALA A 401 32.87 18.31 -22.62
C ALA A 401 33.14 17.13 -23.57
N LEU A 402 32.30 16.08 -23.53
CA LEU A 402 32.41 14.93 -24.41
C LEU A 402 32.05 15.28 -25.84
N THR A 403 32.86 14.81 -26.80
CA THR A 403 32.66 14.96 -28.23
C THR A 403 31.94 13.76 -28.83
N ASN A 404 31.52 13.86 -30.08
CA ASN A 404 30.90 12.71 -30.75
C ASN A 404 31.84 11.51 -30.91
N ALA A 405 33.15 11.70 -30.89
CA ALA A 405 34.15 10.65 -30.98
C ALA A 405 34.23 9.81 -29.69
N ASP A 406 33.83 10.36 -28.56
CA ASP A 406 33.85 9.68 -27.24
C ASP A 406 32.70 8.69 -27.08
N TYR A 407 31.74 8.69 -27.99
CA TYR A 407 30.57 7.84 -27.94
C TYR A 407 30.63 6.68 -28.93
N LYS A 408 30.29 5.47 -28.46
CA LYS A 408 30.08 4.28 -29.28
C LYS A 408 28.59 4.04 -29.51
N THR A 409 28.20 3.69 -30.73
CA THR A 409 26.81 3.30 -31.02
C THR A 409 26.58 1.84 -30.62
N VAL A 410 25.52 1.60 -29.84
CA VAL A 410 25.11 0.27 -29.38
C VAL A 410 23.75 -0.06 -30.00
N THR A 411 23.64 -1.26 -30.62
CA THR A 411 22.35 -1.72 -31.19
C THR A 411 21.62 -2.58 -30.17
N LEU A 412 20.42 -2.12 -29.73
CA LEU A 412 19.57 -2.79 -28.76
C LEU A 412 18.55 -3.71 -29.44
N ASN A 413 18.20 -4.83 -28.80
CA ASN A 413 17.16 -5.75 -29.23
C ASN A 413 15.76 -5.23 -28.86
N ARG A 414 15.38 -4.05 -29.39
CA ARG A 414 14.04 -3.51 -29.20
C ARG A 414 13.51 -2.97 -30.52
N PRO A 415 12.21 -3.11 -30.81
CA PRO A 415 11.60 -2.47 -31.94
C PRO A 415 11.53 -0.95 -31.73
N GLY A 416 11.58 -0.19 -32.82
CA GLY A 416 11.28 1.22 -32.82
C GLY A 416 12.49 2.15 -33.00
N ARG A 417 12.20 3.46 -32.87
CA ARG A 417 13.04 4.58 -33.29
C ARG A 417 14.34 4.75 -32.49
N PHE A 418 14.38 4.30 -31.24
CA PHE A 418 15.48 4.56 -30.30
C PHE A 418 16.30 3.30 -29.98
N ASN A 419 16.50 2.42 -30.96
CA ASN A 419 17.22 1.17 -30.80
C ASN A 419 18.73 1.27 -31.00
N ARG A 420 19.27 2.45 -31.34
CA ARG A 420 20.69 2.71 -31.54
C ARG A 420 21.19 3.90 -30.72
N PRO A 421 21.16 3.80 -29.37
CA PRO A 421 21.73 4.84 -28.53
C PRO A 421 23.24 4.96 -28.72
N ARG A 422 23.78 6.12 -28.39
CA ARG A 422 25.22 6.37 -28.27
C ARG A 422 25.61 6.33 -26.80
N VAL A 423 26.71 5.68 -26.51
CA VAL A 423 27.15 5.40 -25.12
C VAL A 423 28.60 5.79 -24.96
N HIS A 424 28.88 6.57 -23.94
CA HIS A 424 30.23 6.81 -23.41
C HIS A 424 30.37 5.99 -22.13
N GLU A 425 31.43 5.19 -22.04
CA GLU A 425 31.74 4.31 -20.92
C GLU A 425 32.94 4.79 -20.14
N THR A 426 32.84 4.78 -18.80
CA THR A 426 33.92 5.05 -17.86
C THR A 426 33.92 3.93 -16.83
N THR A 427 35.07 3.32 -16.56
CA THR A 427 35.18 2.17 -15.64
C THR A 427 35.72 2.55 -14.26
N ASP A 428 36.18 3.78 -14.08
CA ASP A 428 36.85 4.35 -12.89
C ASP A 428 36.08 5.55 -12.30
N ALA A 429 34.77 5.62 -12.53
CA ALA A 429 33.96 6.72 -12.01
C ALA A 429 33.86 6.65 -10.48
N ARG A 430 34.06 7.78 -9.82
CA ARG A 430 34.00 7.86 -8.35
C ARG A 430 32.72 8.53 -7.87
N LEU A 431 32.19 8.01 -6.77
CA LEU A 431 31.05 8.59 -6.04
C LEU A 431 31.54 9.05 -4.66
N THR A 432 30.92 10.10 -4.12
CA THR A 432 31.40 10.78 -2.90
C THR A 432 31.47 9.85 -1.68
N ASN A 433 30.45 9.01 -1.47
CA ASN A 433 30.31 8.14 -0.30
C ASN A 433 30.28 6.64 -0.70
N TYR A 434 31.00 6.27 -1.74
CA TYR A 434 31.15 4.89 -2.18
C TYR A 434 32.65 4.55 -2.20
N PRO A 435 33.06 3.44 -1.58
CA PRO A 435 34.49 3.19 -1.29
C PRO A 435 35.32 2.78 -2.51
N ALA A 436 34.67 2.35 -3.58
CA ALA A 436 35.31 1.83 -4.77
C ALA A 436 34.96 2.68 -6.01
N GLU A 437 35.52 2.32 -7.13
CA GLU A 437 35.12 2.85 -8.43
C GLU A 437 33.87 2.12 -8.95
N VAL A 438 33.10 2.80 -9.79
CA VAL A 438 31.93 2.22 -10.46
C VAL A 438 32.06 2.36 -11.96
N ARG A 439 31.54 1.40 -12.68
CA ARG A 439 31.35 1.48 -14.12
C ARG A 439 30.19 2.42 -14.42
N GLN A 440 30.40 3.43 -15.26
CA GLN A 440 29.43 4.44 -15.60
C GLN A 440 29.17 4.47 -17.11
N LEU A 441 27.92 4.49 -17.50
CA LEU A 441 27.47 4.59 -18.89
C LEU A 441 26.67 5.88 -19.06
N ILE A 442 27.15 6.79 -19.90
CA ILE A 442 26.43 8.00 -20.31
C ILE A 442 25.74 7.69 -21.62
N VAL A 443 24.42 7.56 -21.59
CA VAL A 443 23.60 7.09 -22.72
C VAL A 443 22.79 8.24 -23.29
N THR A 444 22.91 8.48 -24.60
CA THR A 444 22.17 9.48 -25.36
C THR A 444 21.37 8.82 -26.49
N GLY A 445 20.39 9.51 -27.05
CA GLY A 445 19.59 8.97 -28.16
C GLY A 445 18.49 7.99 -27.75
N LEU A 446 18.05 8.04 -26.48
CA LEU A 446 16.93 7.23 -25.97
C LEU A 446 15.57 7.95 -26.06
N GLY A 447 15.49 9.09 -26.80
CA GLY A 447 14.26 9.89 -26.94
C GLY A 447 14.07 10.92 -25.83
N ARG A 448 15.09 11.18 -25.03
CA ARG A 448 15.15 12.25 -24.02
C ARG A 448 16.26 13.22 -24.40
N ASP A 449 16.04 14.52 -24.18
CA ASP A 449 17.03 15.55 -24.47
C ASP A 449 18.27 15.42 -23.58
N ALA A 450 18.05 15.07 -22.32
CA ALA A 450 19.10 14.93 -21.35
C ALA A 450 19.66 13.48 -21.29
N PRO A 451 21.00 13.31 -21.23
CA PRO A 451 21.64 12.00 -21.13
C PRO A 451 21.15 11.21 -19.91
N THR A 452 21.02 9.90 -20.07
CA THR A 452 20.81 8.97 -18.97
C THR A 452 22.16 8.48 -18.48
N VAL A 453 22.44 8.62 -17.18
CA VAL A 453 23.70 8.17 -16.58
C VAL A 453 23.43 6.94 -15.73
N ILE A 454 23.87 5.78 -16.18
CA ILE A 454 23.76 4.49 -15.50
C ILE A 454 25.05 4.23 -14.75
N ILE A 455 24.97 3.73 -13.52
CA ILE A 455 26.12 3.24 -12.75
C ILE A 455 25.89 1.82 -12.27
N THR A 456 26.98 1.06 -12.19
CA THR A 456 26.97 -0.34 -11.77
C THR A 456 28.33 -0.77 -11.20
N ASN A 457 28.33 -1.80 -10.34
CA ASN A 457 29.51 -2.56 -9.94
C ASN A 457 29.66 -3.86 -10.75
N GLU A 458 28.92 -3.99 -11.87
CA GLU A 458 29.00 -5.11 -12.79
C GLU A 458 29.91 -4.75 -13.97
N TYR A 459 31.04 -5.43 -14.10
CA TYR A 459 32.07 -5.15 -15.11
C TYR A 459 32.08 -6.18 -16.25
N ASP A 460 31.53 -7.38 -16.04
CA ASP A 460 31.62 -8.49 -16.99
C ASP A 460 30.54 -8.43 -18.07
N LEU A 461 29.36 -7.89 -17.72
CA LEU A 461 28.27 -7.79 -18.69
C LEU A 461 28.56 -6.73 -19.78
N PRO A 462 28.23 -7.03 -21.06
CA PRO A 462 28.39 -6.06 -22.13
C PRO A 462 27.44 -4.86 -21.97
N ILE A 463 27.85 -3.69 -22.45
CA ILE A 463 27.08 -2.43 -22.39
C ILE A 463 25.62 -2.64 -22.85
N LYS A 464 25.43 -3.38 -23.94
CA LYS A 464 24.11 -3.70 -24.48
C LYS A 464 23.22 -4.38 -23.44
N ALA A 465 23.73 -5.39 -22.74
CA ALA A 465 22.99 -6.12 -21.73
C ALA A 465 22.60 -5.22 -20.55
N LEU A 466 23.52 -4.38 -20.06
CA LEU A 466 23.24 -3.43 -18.98
C LEU A 466 22.13 -2.44 -19.36
N ILE A 467 22.16 -1.88 -20.55
CA ILE A 467 21.12 -0.97 -21.02
C ILE A 467 19.78 -1.70 -21.17
N GLU A 468 19.78 -2.93 -21.70
CA GLU A 468 18.58 -3.74 -21.85
C GLU A 468 18.01 -4.16 -20.49
N HIS A 469 18.84 -4.52 -19.52
CA HIS A 469 18.43 -4.79 -18.15
C HIS A 469 17.78 -3.56 -17.52
N TYR A 470 18.44 -2.40 -17.62
CA TYR A 470 17.88 -1.17 -17.09
C TYR A 470 16.55 -0.77 -17.79
N ALA A 471 16.47 -0.94 -19.09
CA ALA A 471 15.24 -0.67 -19.84
C ALA A 471 14.07 -1.58 -19.43
N ARG A 472 14.37 -2.83 -19.04
CA ARG A 472 13.37 -3.79 -18.54
C ARG A 472 12.80 -3.37 -17.19
N ARG A 473 13.52 -2.59 -16.37
CA ARG A 473 13.00 -2.03 -15.11
C ARG A 473 11.65 -1.33 -15.27
N MET A 474 11.40 -0.69 -16.41
CA MET A 474 10.08 -0.08 -16.66
C MET A 474 8.92 -1.08 -16.58
N ARG A 475 9.20 -2.38 -16.61
CA ARG A 475 8.18 -3.42 -16.42
C ARG A 475 7.65 -3.47 -15.00
N ILE A 476 8.45 -3.10 -13.98
CA ILE A 476 7.92 -3.02 -12.60
C ILE A 476 6.86 -1.91 -12.51
N GLU A 477 7.08 -0.74 -13.14
CA GLU A 477 6.10 0.35 -13.18
C GLU A 477 4.81 -0.11 -13.87
N GLN A 478 4.92 -0.84 -14.99
CA GLN A 478 3.78 -1.44 -15.68
C GLN A 478 3.09 -2.48 -14.79
N ARG A 479 3.86 -3.36 -14.14
CA ARG A 479 3.31 -4.39 -13.25
C ARG A 479 2.59 -3.77 -12.05
N LEU A 480 3.14 -2.73 -11.43
CA LEU A 480 2.47 -1.99 -10.36
C LEU A 480 1.18 -1.34 -10.85
N ALA A 481 1.16 -0.77 -12.06
CA ALA A 481 -0.06 -0.23 -12.67
C ALA A 481 -1.12 -1.33 -12.90
N GLU A 482 -0.72 -2.51 -13.38
CA GLU A 482 -1.60 -3.66 -13.55
C GLU A 482 -2.19 -4.15 -12.21
N ILE A 483 -1.37 -4.24 -11.16
CA ILE A 483 -1.77 -4.64 -9.81
C ILE A 483 -2.72 -3.61 -9.20
N ILE A 484 -2.42 -2.32 -9.34
CA ILE A 484 -3.30 -1.24 -8.90
C ILE A 484 -4.66 -1.36 -9.57
N GLN A 485 -4.68 -1.59 -10.88
CA GLN A 485 -5.93 -1.72 -11.64
C GLN A 485 -6.71 -2.98 -11.27
N ALA A 486 -6.03 -4.13 -11.20
CA ALA A 486 -6.67 -5.42 -10.98
C ALA A 486 -7.09 -5.64 -9.52
N PHE A 487 -6.23 -5.29 -8.57
CA PHE A 487 -6.41 -5.62 -7.15
C PHE A 487 -6.66 -4.41 -6.26
N CYS A 488 -6.87 -3.23 -6.87
CA CYS A 488 -7.16 -1.98 -6.16
C CYS A 488 -6.11 -1.62 -5.11
N ALA A 489 -4.82 -1.80 -5.42
CA ALA A 489 -3.71 -1.55 -4.50
C ALA A 489 -3.55 -0.06 -4.14
N ASP A 490 -4.20 0.86 -4.85
CA ASP A 490 -4.26 2.30 -4.57
C ASP A 490 -5.47 2.71 -3.72
N ALA A 491 -6.34 1.79 -3.40
CA ALA A 491 -7.51 2.03 -2.57
C ALA A 491 -7.18 1.71 -1.11
N LEU A 492 -6.70 2.71 -0.37
CA LEU A 492 -6.45 2.56 1.06
C LEU A 492 -7.74 2.15 1.78
N SER A 493 -7.73 0.99 2.40
CA SER A 493 -8.80 0.53 3.27
C SER A 493 -8.78 1.26 4.61
N SER A 494 -7.65 1.86 4.98
CA SER A 494 -7.42 2.54 6.26
C SER A 494 -6.30 3.59 6.13
N THR A 495 -6.22 4.52 7.09
CA THR A 495 -5.10 5.43 7.30
C THR A 495 -3.94 4.77 8.07
N VAL A 496 -4.13 3.55 8.55
CA VAL A 496 -3.15 2.82 9.36
C VAL A 496 -2.25 2.00 8.43
N ASN A 497 -0.95 2.26 8.45
CA ASN A 497 0.04 1.58 7.61
C ASN A 497 -0.07 0.05 7.66
N LEU A 498 -0.35 -0.52 8.82
CA LEU A 498 -0.49 -1.98 8.99
C LEU A 498 -1.64 -2.60 8.19
N ASN A 499 -2.76 -1.87 8.05
CA ASN A 499 -3.88 -2.36 7.24
C ASN A 499 -3.55 -2.27 5.76
N VAL A 500 -2.79 -1.25 5.37
CA VAL A 500 -2.26 -1.12 4.01
C VAL A 500 -1.25 -2.22 3.74
N ASP A 501 -0.39 -2.56 4.70
CA ASP A 501 0.61 -3.61 4.58
C ASP A 501 -0.03 -4.99 4.33
N LEU A 502 -1.08 -5.33 5.09
CA LEU A 502 -1.88 -6.54 4.82
C LEU A 502 -2.51 -6.51 3.42
N ASP A 503 -3.08 -5.38 3.02
CA ASP A 503 -3.70 -5.20 1.71
C ASP A 503 -2.70 -5.38 0.55
N ILE A 504 -1.49 -4.84 0.70
CA ILE A 504 -0.42 -4.94 -0.30
C ILE A 504 0.13 -6.38 -0.36
N MET A 505 0.32 -7.03 0.79
CA MET A 505 0.69 -8.45 0.85
C MET A 505 -0.34 -9.33 0.12
N LEU A 506 -1.64 -9.09 0.32
CA LEU A 506 -2.70 -9.81 -0.39
C LEU A 506 -2.68 -9.53 -1.91
N CYS A 507 -2.20 -8.36 -2.36
CA CYS A 507 -1.99 -8.10 -3.78
C CYS A 507 -0.85 -8.94 -4.36
N VAL A 508 0.23 -9.19 -3.60
CA VAL A 508 1.31 -10.11 -4.02
C VAL A 508 0.77 -11.52 -4.19
N LEU A 509 0.01 -12.03 -3.20
CA LEU A 509 -0.64 -13.35 -3.30
C LEU A 509 -1.62 -13.41 -4.49
N ALA A 510 -2.48 -12.41 -4.66
CA ALA A 510 -3.42 -12.36 -5.78
C ALA A 510 -2.71 -12.35 -7.14
N GLN A 511 -1.58 -11.66 -7.23
CA GLN A 511 -0.76 -11.62 -8.43
C GLN A 511 -0.12 -12.98 -8.70
N ALA A 512 0.43 -13.66 -7.69
CA ALA A 512 1.00 -15.01 -7.81
C ALA A 512 -0.06 -16.01 -8.30
N LEU A 513 -1.25 -16.01 -7.69
CA LEU A 513 -2.38 -16.88 -8.10
C LEU A 513 -2.84 -16.61 -9.53
N THR A 514 -2.95 -15.33 -9.93
CA THR A 514 -3.34 -15.01 -11.31
C THR A 514 -2.25 -15.36 -12.32
N ALA A 515 -0.98 -15.32 -11.92
CA ALA A 515 0.13 -15.78 -12.75
C ALA A 515 0.11 -17.32 -12.93
N ALA A 516 -0.13 -18.07 -11.84
CA ALA A 516 -0.30 -19.52 -11.87
C ALA A 516 -1.49 -19.92 -12.76
N LEU A 517 -2.66 -19.32 -12.53
CA LEU A 517 -3.85 -19.60 -13.35
C LEU A 517 -3.62 -19.27 -14.83
N ARG A 518 -2.98 -18.14 -15.12
CA ARG A 518 -2.67 -17.70 -16.49
C ARG A 518 -1.80 -18.70 -17.26
N SER A 519 -0.85 -19.34 -16.58
CA SER A 519 0.05 -20.33 -17.20
C SER A 519 -0.71 -21.56 -17.70
N ARG A 520 -1.87 -21.87 -17.12
CA ARG A 520 -2.74 -22.98 -17.52
C ARG A 520 -3.56 -22.69 -18.77
N PHE A 521 -3.67 -21.43 -19.21
CA PHE A 521 -4.50 -21.06 -20.36
C PHE A 521 -3.66 -20.85 -21.63
N PRO A 522 -3.77 -21.72 -22.63
CA PRO A 522 -3.10 -21.54 -23.92
C PRO A 522 -3.45 -20.19 -24.56
N GLY A 523 -2.45 -19.43 -24.97
CA GLY A 523 -2.62 -18.12 -25.58
C GLY A 523 -2.87 -16.94 -24.62
N TYR A 524 -2.87 -17.18 -23.30
CA TYR A 524 -3.12 -16.13 -22.29
C TYR A 524 -1.87 -15.74 -21.48
N ALA A 525 -0.69 -16.24 -21.83
CA ALA A 525 0.55 -15.97 -21.08
C ALA A 525 0.88 -14.47 -20.89
N ALA A 526 0.51 -13.62 -21.86
CA ALA A 526 0.76 -12.17 -21.83
C ALA A 526 -0.44 -11.33 -21.35
N VAL A 527 -1.55 -11.96 -20.96
CA VAL A 527 -2.78 -11.25 -20.57
C VAL A 527 -2.61 -10.61 -19.21
N THR A 528 -3.12 -9.37 -19.05
CA THR A 528 -3.08 -8.65 -17.78
C THR A 528 -3.98 -9.30 -16.73
N PRO A 529 -3.67 -9.17 -15.42
CA PRO A 529 -4.53 -9.68 -14.35
C PRO A 529 -5.97 -9.17 -14.42
N ASP A 530 -6.18 -7.90 -14.76
CA ASP A 530 -7.53 -7.32 -14.95
C ASP A 530 -8.33 -8.02 -16.07
N THR A 531 -7.67 -8.34 -17.18
CA THR A 531 -8.33 -9.07 -18.27
C THR A 531 -8.64 -10.51 -17.86
N LEU A 532 -7.74 -11.16 -17.11
CA LEU A 532 -7.96 -12.51 -16.57
C LEU A 532 -9.18 -12.53 -15.63
N GLN A 533 -9.25 -11.57 -14.71
CA GLN A 533 -10.39 -11.43 -13.79
C GLN A 533 -11.72 -11.29 -14.56
N ARG A 534 -11.79 -10.34 -15.48
CA ARG A 534 -13.04 -10.10 -16.26
C ARG A 534 -13.46 -11.28 -17.13
N ARG A 535 -12.50 -12.00 -17.70
CA ARG A 535 -12.82 -13.12 -18.59
C ARG A 535 -13.10 -14.42 -17.86
N PHE A 536 -12.36 -14.72 -16.82
CA PHE A 536 -12.41 -16.02 -16.16
C PHE A 536 -12.99 -15.96 -14.74
N LEU A 537 -12.51 -15.05 -13.86
CA LEU A 537 -12.98 -15.03 -12.47
C LEU A 537 -14.41 -14.47 -12.33
N GLU A 538 -14.85 -13.59 -13.22
CA GLU A 538 -16.21 -13.07 -13.29
C GLU A 538 -17.16 -13.95 -14.13
N THR A 539 -16.77 -15.19 -14.41
CA THR A 539 -17.65 -16.14 -15.10
C THR A 539 -18.73 -16.61 -14.14
N SER A 540 -19.99 -16.49 -14.57
CA SER A 540 -21.14 -17.04 -13.87
C SER A 540 -21.23 -18.56 -14.00
N GLY A 541 -22.04 -19.18 -13.17
CA GLY A 541 -22.23 -20.62 -13.21
C GLY A 541 -23.04 -21.15 -12.05
N LYS A 542 -23.01 -22.46 -11.88
CA LYS A 542 -23.72 -23.19 -10.83
C LYS A 542 -22.71 -23.96 -9.97
N ILE A 543 -22.93 -23.93 -8.67
CA ILE A 543 -22.21 -24.75 -7.70
C ILE A 543 -23.15 -25.87 -7.31
N ILE A 544 -22.76 -27.11 -7.56
CA ILE A 544 -23.52 -28.32 -7.25
C ILE A 544 -22.79 -29.05 -6.14
N THR A 545 -23.48 -29.25 -5.02
CA THR A 545 -22.91 -29.82 -3.81
C THR A 545 -23.44 -31.23 -3.57
N SER A 546 -22.53 -32.18 -3.39
CA SER A 546 -22.83 -33.52 -2.90
C SER A 546 -22.10 -33.79 -1.58
N ASP A 547 -22.27 -34.97 -1.00
CA ASP A 547 -21.65 -35.31 0.28
C ASP A 547 -20.11 -35.22 0.30
N ARG A 548 -19.48 -35.50 -0.86
CA ARG A 548 -18.02 -35.53 -1.00
C ARG A 548 -17.46 -34.60 -2.06
N THR A 549 -18.30 -34.07 -2.92
CA THR A 549 -17.85 -33.35 -4.12
C THR A 549 -18.58 -32.03 -4.27
N ILE A 550 -17.83 -31.01 -4.67
CA ILE A 550 -18.33 -29.71 -5.12
C ILE A 550 -18.02 -29.60 -6.60
N THR A 551 -19.06 -29.58 -7.42
CA THR A 551 -18.92 -29.40 -8.87
C THR A 551 -19.24 -27.96 -9.25
N VAL A 552 -18.27 -27.29 -9.87
CA VAL A 552 -18.39 -25.94 -10.38
C VAL A 552 -18.68 -26.01 -11.89
N ARG A 553 -19.94 -25.79 -12.26
CA ARG A 553 -20.35 -25.75 -13.66
C ARG A 553 -20.29 -24.30 -14.14
N LEU A 554 -19.33 -24.01 -15.04
CA LEU A 554 -19.15 -22.68 -15.61
C LEU A 554 -20.07 -22.48 -16.82
N ASP A 555 -20.70 -21.31 -16.89
CA ASP A 555 -21.57 -20.97 -18.02
C ASP A 555 -20.77 -20.76 -19.30
N ARG A 556 -21.39 -21.07 -20.43
CA ARG A 556 -20.79 -20.88 -21.74
C ARG A 556 -20.50 -19.41 -22.02
N ARG A 557 -19.25 -19.11 -22.36
CA ARG A 557 -18.76 -17.78 -22.74
C ARG A 557 -17.88 -17.89 -24.00
N ALA A 558 -17.59 -16.76 -24.64
CA ALA A 558 -16.73 -16.71 -25.82
C ALA A 558 -15.33 -17.33 -25.60
N TYR A 559 -14.85 -17.34 -24.37
CA TYR A 559 -13.57 -17.91 -23.94
C TYR A 559 -13.69 -19.31 -23.30
N ALA A 560 -14.87 -19.94 -23.30
CA ALA A 560 -15.03 -21.34 -22.86
C ALA A 560 -14.07 -22.33 -23.56
N PRO A 561 -13.71 -22.15 -24.86
CA PRO A 561 -12.68 -23.00 -25.46
C PRO A 561 -11.34 -22.98 -24.74
N ALA A 562 -10.89 -21.83 -24.23
CA ALA A 562 -9.65 -21.75 -23.45
C ALA A 562 -9.77 -22.51 -22.13
N LEU A 563 -10.92 -22.44 -21.45
CA LEU A 563 -11.19 -23.21 -20.24
C LEU A 563 -11.20 -24.72 -20.49
N ARG A 564 -11.74 -25.19 -21.64
CA ARG A 564 -11.74 -26.61 -22.00
C ARG A 564 -10.34 -27.12 -22.37
N GLN A 565 -9.49 -26.26 -22.93
CA GLN A 565 -8.10 -26.58 -23.27
C GLN A 565 -7.17 -26.45 -22.07
N ALA A 566 -7.58 -25.70 -21.05
CA ALA A 566 -6.83 -25.61 -19.80
C ALA A 566 -6.91 -26.96 -19.10
N ASP A 567 -5.76 -27.48 -18.69
CA ASP A 567 -5.70 -28.67 -17.85
C ASP A 567 -6.07 -28.28 -16.41
N LEU A 568 -7.39 -28.06 -16.19
CA LEU A 568 -7.90 -27.70 -14.87
C LEU A 568 -7.82 -28.90 -13.95
N PRO A 569 -7.18 -28.80 -12.79
CA PRO A 569 -7.07 -29.91 -11.84
C PRO A 569 -8.45 -30.28 -11.28
N ASN A 570 -8.99 -31.39 -11.79
CA ASN A 570 -10.14 -32.05 -11.20
C ASN A 570 -9.71 -32.93 -10.00
N ASP A 571 -10.64 -33.19 -9.10
CA ASP A 571 -10.42 -33.98 -7.88
C ASP A 571 -9.47 -33.34 -6.85
N THR A 572 -9.35 -32.01 -6.86
CA THR A 572 -8.60 -31.26 -5.84
C THR A 572 -9.32 -31.34 -4.49
N ILE A 573 -8.65 -31.87 -3.47
CA ILE A 573 -9.18 -31.94 -2.09
C ILE A 573 -8.99 -30.58 -1.41
N VAL A 574 -10.07 -30.01 -0.88
CA VAL A 574 -10.06 -28.67 -0.27
C VAL A 574 -10.24 -28.76 1.25
N PRO A 575 -9.19 -28.51 2.04
CA PRO A 575 -9.21 -28.68 3.51
C PRO A 575 -10.28 -27.83 4.21
N TRP A 576 -10.44 -26.56 3.81
CA TRP A 576 -11.44 -25.67 4.43
C TRP A 576 -12.90 -25.95 3.99
N TRP A 577 -13.10 -26.93 3.09
CA TRP A 577 -14.41 -27.48 2.77
C TRP A 577 -14.70 -28.80 3.51
N GLY A 578 -13.90 -29.13 4.52
CA GLY A 578 -13.97 -30.42 5.21
C GLY A 578 -13.52 -31.58 4.31
N ASN A 579 -12.46 -31.35 3.53
CA ASN A 579 -11.85 -32.30 2.60
C ASN A 579 -12.78 -32.76 1.47
N ARG A 580 -13.71 -31.90 1.03
CA ARG A 580 -14.49 -32.18 -0.18
C ARG A 580 -13.64 -31.96 -1.42
N THR A 581 -13.96 -32.73 -2.45
CA THR A 581 -13.28 -32.71 -3.74
C THR A 581 -13.91 -31.68 -4.67
N LEU A 582 -13.09 -30.83 -5.29
CA LEU A 582 -13.49 -29.86 -6.30
C LEU A 582 -13.45 -30.50 -7.70
N ARG A 583 -14.49 -30.30 -8.50
CA ARG A 583 -14.57 -30.66 -9.92
C ARG A 583 -15.09 -29.51 -10.78
N TYR A 584 -14.68 -29.47 -12.04
CA TYR A 584 -15.15 -28.48 -13.00
C TYR A 584 -15.94 -29.14 -14.13
N GLU A 585 -17.03 -28.47 -14.52
CA GLU A 585 -17.79 -28.74 -15.73
C GLU A 585 -17.87 -27.44 -16.56
N ILE A 586 -17.50 -27.51 -17.84
CA ILE A 586 -17.47 -26.34 -18.72
C ILE A 586 -18.54 -26.55 -19.79
N SER A 587 -19.57 -25.69 -19.72
CA SER A 587 -20.72 -25.73 -20.65
C SER A 587 -20.37 -25.31 -22.07
#